data_f660b4a11ef50e60a3273e66d7b1dc5c
#
_entry.id   f660b4a11ef50e60a3273e66d7b1dc5c
#
_cell.length_a   1.000
_cell.length_b   1.000
_cell.length_c   1.000
_cell.angle_alpha   90.00
_cell.angle_beta   90.00
_cell.angle_gamma   90.00
#
_symmetry.space_group_name_H-M   'P 1'
#
loop_
_entity.id
_entity.type
_entity.pdbx_description
1 polymer ?
#
loop_
_entity_poly.entity_id
_entity_poly.type
_entity_poly.pdbx_seq_one_letter_code
_entity_poly.pdbx_strand_id
1 'polypeptide(L)'
;INEKDDEVYILVYKEYELILKQTLSVDFADLILKTYELLNGHQNILSYYVKRFKHIMVDEFQDTNLLQFKLLKILNNNTGSMYAVGDDDQSIYGWRGALSKNIKNFTDQFVDVEIFKLEQNYRSTDKILKVANSLITHNKNRLGKELWTNTSRGEQVKIFEAYNNDEESSFIVDKIKMLVRDGYKKSEIAILYRNNFLSRRLEEELN
;
A
#
# COMPACT_ATOMS: atom_id res chain seq x y z
N ILE A 1 -0.34 -10.79 26.48
CA ILE A 1 -1.68 -11.23 26.10
C ILE A 1 -1.97 -12.42 27.01
N ASN A 2 -3.10 -12.45 27.67
CA ASN A 2 -3.45 -13.45 28.69
C ASN A 2 -3.98 -14.70 27.96
N GLU A 3 -3.54 -15.92 28.32
CA GLU A 3 -4.01 -17.18 27.70
C GLU A 3 -5.55 -17.32 27.68
N LYS A 4 -6.24 -16.76 28.69
CA LYS A 4 -7.71 -16.74 28.75
C LYS A 4 -8.37 -15.85 27.68
N ASP A 5 -7.71 -14.76 27.30
CA ASP A 5 -8.24 -13.88 26.26
C ASP A 5 -8.15 -14.56 24.89
N ASP A 6 -7.10 -15.35 24.67
CA ASP A 6 -6.92 -16.13 23.43
C ASP A 6 -8.02 -17.20 23.26
N GLU A 7 -8.45 -17.87 24.37
CA GLU A 7 -9.56 -18.85 24.33
C GLU A 7 -10.88 -18.19 23.91
N VAL A 8 -11.19 -17.01 24.44
CA VAL A 8 -12.42 -16.29 24.08
C VAL A 8 -12.40 -15.88 22.61
N TYR A 9 -11.28 -15.36 22.11
CA TYR A 9 -11.15 -15.00 20.70
C TYR A 9 -11.33 -16.21 19.77
N ILE A 10 -10.78 -17.37 20.14
CA ILE A 10 -10.94 -18.60 19.38
C ILE A 10 -12.41 -19.04 19.36
N LEU A 11 -13.13 -18.94 20.47
CA LEU A 11 -14.56 -19.31 20.54
C LEU A 11 -15.40 -18.36 19.66
N VAL A 12 -15.19 -17.06 19.78
CA VAL A 12 -15.90 -16.06 18.98
C VAL A 12 -15.62 -16.27 17.48
N TYR A 13 -14.37 -16.53 17.12
CA TYR A 13 -13.99 -16.79 15.73
C TYR A 13 -14.66 -18.04 15.16
N LYS A 14 -14.72 -19.12 15.96
CA LYS A 14 -15.42 -20.36 15.54
C LYS A 14 -16.91 -20.14 15.32
N GLU A 15 -17.55 -19.36 16.20
CA GLU A 15 -18.98 -19.02 16.05
C GLU A 15 -19.21 -18.13 14.82
N TYR A 16 -18.34 -17.15 14.59
CA TYR A 16 -18.35 -16.32 13.39
C TYR A 16 -18.27 -17.14 12.09
N GLU A 17 -17.31 -18.06 12.03
CA GLU A 17 -17.15 -18.98 10.89
C GLU A 17 -18.38 -19.87 10.68
N LEU A 18 -19.01 -20.35 11.78
CA LEU A 18 -20.23 -21.14 11.74
C LEU A 18 -21.40 -20.34 11.15
N ILE A 19 -21.56 -19.09 11.57
CA ILE A 19 -22.59 -18.20 11.06
C ILE A 19 -22.40 -17.93 9.56
N LEU A 20 -21.18 -17.60 9.13
CA LEU A 20 -20.87 -17.40 7.72
C LEU A 20 -21.24 -18.63 6.89
N LYS A 21 -20.90 -19.83 7.38
CA LYS A 21 -21.24 -21.09 6.71
C LYS A 21 -22.75 -21.34 6.65
N GLN A 22 -23.48 -21.07 7.74
CA GLN A 22 -24.94 -21.24 7.79
C GLN A 22 -25.68 -20.26 6.87
N THR A 23 -25.18 -19.04 6.78
CA THR A 23 -25.76 -17.98 5.94
C THR A 23 -25.27 -18.03 4.48
N LEU A 24 -24.40 -18.98 4.13
CA LEU A 24 -23.74 -19.08 2.81
C LEU A 24 -23.07 -17.75 2.41
N SER A 25 -22.49 -17.09 3.37
CA SER A 25 -21.81 -15.80 3.23
C SER A 25 -20.30 -15.94 3.35
N VAL A 26 -19.58 -14.99 2.81
CA VAL A 26 -18.13 -14.84 2.93
C VAL A 26 -17.80 -13.41 3.28
N ASP A 27 -16.76 -13.19 4.06
CA ASP A 27 -16.22 -11.86 4.26
C ASP A 27 -15.13 -11.49 3.22
N PHE A 28 -14.56 -10.29 3.30
CA PHE A 28 -13.53 -9.86 2.36
C PHE A 28 -12.24 -10.69 2.46
N ALA A 29 -11.89 -11.17 3.64
CA ALA A 29 -10.72 -12.03 3.82
C ALA A 29 -10.95 -13.40 3.21
N ASP A 30 -12.16 -13.94 3.36
CA ASP A 30 -12.59 -15.20 2.77
C ASP A 30 -12.53 -15.21 1.24
N LEU A 31 -12.78 -14.08 0.58
CA LEU A 31 -12.68 -14.00 -0.88
C LEU A 31 -11.31 -14.48 -1.39
N ILE A 32 -10.25 -14.17 -0.68
CA ILE A 32 -8.89 -14.61 -1.04
C ILE A 32 -8.62 -16.01 -0.47
N LEU A 33 -8.97 -16.22 0.80
CA LEU A 33 -8.73 -17.51 1.48
C LEU A 33 -9.43 -18.66 0.79
N LYS A 34 -10.75 -18.56 0.56
CA LYS A 34 -11.54 -19.59 -0.09
C LYS A 34 -11.14 -19.81 -1.56
N THR A 35 -10.73 -18.75 -2.25
CA THR A 35 -10.15 -18.88 -3.60
C THR A 35 -8.85 -19.66 -3.56
N TYR A 36 -7.95 -19.36 -2.61
CA TYR A 36 -6.70 -20.11 -2.45
C TYR A 36 -6.98 -21.58 -2.12
N GLU A 37 -7.87 -21.87 -1.16
CA GLU A 37 -8.26 -23.21 -0.78
C GLU A 37 -8.84 -24.00 -1.95
N LEU A 38 -9.76 -23.39 -2.72
CA LEU A 38 -10.36 -23.96 -3.91
C LEU A 38 -9.31 -24.36 -4.95
N LEU A 39 -8.42 -23.42 -5.29
CA LEU A 39 -7.39 -23.66 -6.30
C LEU A 39 -6.35 -24.67 -5.82
N ASN A 40 -5.98 -24.63 -4.55
CA ASN A 40 -5.01 -25.57 -3.97
C ASN A 40 -5.58 -26.99 -3.82
N GLY A 41 -6.89 -27.12 -3.55
CA GLY A 41 -7.58 -28.39 -3.37
C GLY A 41 -8.08 -29.03 -4.66
N HIS A 42 -8.23 -28.29 -5.76
CA HIS A 42 -8.83 -28.75 -7.00
C HIS A 42 -7.93 -28.52 -8.21
N GLN A 43 -7.07 -29.48 -8.51
CA GLN A 43 -6.05 -29.36 -9.56
C GLN A 43 -6.64 -29.11 -10.97
N ASN A 44 -7.83 -29.59 -11.27
CA ASN A 44 -8.52 -29.35 -12.55
C ASN A 44 -8.88 -27.84 -12.68
N ILE A 45 -9.37 -27.25 -11.61
CA ILE A 45 -9.71 -25.80 -11.58
C ILE A 45 -8.43 -24.97 -11.68
N LEU A 46 -7.41 -25.28 -10.87
CA LEU A 46 -6.13 -24.61 -10.94
C LEU A 46 -5.53 -24.65 -12.36
N SER A 47 -5.51 -25.83 -12.97
CA SER A 47 -4.95 -26.02 -14.32
C SER A 47 -5.68 -25.18 -15.38
N TYR A 48 -6.99 -24.97 -15.23
CA TYR A 48 -7.75 -24.09 -16.10
C TYR A 48 -7.25 -22.64 -16.02
N TYR A 49 -7.08 -22.12 -14.79
CA TYR A 49 -6.63 -20.74 -14.59
C TYR A 49 -5.15 -20.55 -14.95
N VAL A 50 -4.27 -21.49 -14.61
CA VAL A 50 -2.86 -21.46 -15.02
C VAL A 50 -2.70 -21.41 -16.54
N LYS A 51 -3.49 -22.19 -17.29
CA LYS A 51 -3.47 -22.13 -18.76
C LYS A 51 -4.01 -20.82 -19.31
N ARG A 52 -4.95 -20.18 -18.62
CA ARG A 52 -5.57 -18.92 -19.03
C ARG A 52 -4.68 -17.72 -18.72
N PHE A 53 -4.04 -17.69 -17.54
CA PHE A 53 -3.20 -16.58 -17.10
C PHE A 53 -1.74 -16.86 -17.41
N LYS A 54 -1.35 -16.58 -18.65
CA LYS A 54 0.06 -16.73 -19.10
C LYS A 54 0.97 -15.64 -18.59
N HIS A 55 0.42 -14.49 -18.29
CA HIS A 55 1.13 -13.32 -17.78
C HIS A 55 0.37 -12.78 -16.58
N ILE A 56 1.06 -12.64 -15.46
CA ILE A 56 0.52 -12.08 -14.23
C ILE A 56 1.31 -10.80 -13.95
N MET A 57 0.60 -9.69 -13.82
CA MET A 57 1.19 -8.40 -13.45
C MET A 57 0.63 -7.98 -12.08
N VAL A 58 1.50 -7.65 -11.16
CA VAL A 58 1.15 -7.22 -9.82
C VAL A 58 1.70 -5.83 -9.60
N ASP A 59 0.81 -4.89 -9.30
CA ASP A 59 1.17 -3.54 -8.89
C ASP A 59 1.13 -3.41 -7.37
N GLU A 60 1.83 -2.42 -6.84
CA GLU A 60 1.96 -2.16 -5.39
C GLU A 60 2.32 -3.42 -4.59
N PHE A 61 3.27 -4.19 -5.11
CA PHE A 61 3.61 -5.50 -4.57
C PHE A 61 4.05 -5.47 -3.10
N GLN A 62 4.61 -4.35 -2.61
CA GLN A 62 5.00 -4.16 -1.22
C GLN A 62 3.82 -4.25 -0.23
N ASP A 63 2.59 -4.06 -0.71
CA ASP A 63 1.38 -4.09 0.12
C ASP A 63 0.71 -5.46 0.16
N THR A 64 1.28 -6.45 -0.54
CA THR A 64 0.75 -7.82 -0.54
C THR A 64 0.99 -8.52 0.80
N ASN A 65 -0.03 -9.23 1.28
CA ASN A 65 0.10 -10.13 2.43
C ASN A 65 0.52 -11.54 2.00
N LEU A 66 0.83 -12.39 2.98
CA LEU A 66 1.31 -13.75 2.75
C LEU A 66 0.31 -14.61 1.94
N LEU A 67 -0.99 -14.47 2.18
CA LEU A 67 -2.01 -15.24 1.49
C LEU A 67 -2.14 -14.83 0.02
N GLN A 68 -2.13 -13.53 -0.25
CA GLN A 68 -2.09 -12.98 -1.61
C GLN A 68 -0.85 -13.48 -2.37
N PHE A 69 0.31 -13.45 -1.71
CA PHE A 69 1.55 -13.97 -2.31
C PHE A 69 1.45 -15.48 -2.64
N LYS A 70 0.91 -16.29 -1.72
CA LYS A 70 0.67 -17.73 -1.97
C LYS A 70 -0.29 -17.96 -3.14
N LEU A 71 -1.37 -17.16 -3.24
CA LEU A 71 -2.31 -17.24 -4.35
C LEU A 71 -1.63 -16.92 -5.69
N LEU A 72 -0.85 -15.85 -5.75
CA LEU A 72 -0.07 -15.50 -6.94
C LEU A 72 0.89 -16.62 -7.35
N LYS A 73 1.56 -17.23 -6.38
CA LYS A 73 2.51 -18.33 -6.62
C LYS A 73 1.84 -19.55 -7.24
N ILE A 74 0.68 -20.00 -6.74
CA ILE A 74 -0.01 -21.15 -7.31
C ILE A 74 -0.59 -20.86 -8.69
N LEU A 75 -1.06 -19.63 -8.93
CA LEU A 75 -1.56 -19.21 -10.24
C LEU A 75 -0.45 -19.16 -11.30
N ASN A 76 0.75 -18.72 -10.92
CA ASN A 76 1.89 -18.70 -11.83
C ASN A 76 2.41 -20.11 -12.14
N ASN A 77 2.39 -21.02 -11.16
CA ASN A 77 2.82 -22.42 -11.24
C ASN A 77 4.12 -22.65 -12.04
N ASN A 78 5.04 -21.67 -12.03
CA ASN A 78 6.30 -21.63 -12.76
C ASN A 78 6.18 -21.85 -14.30
N THR A 79 5.01 -21.66 -14.87
CA THR A 79 4.73 -21.87 -16.30
C THR A 79 4.46 -20.58 -17.06
N GLY A 80 4.12 -19.51 -16.34
CA GLY A 80 3.85 -18.18 -16.88
C GLY A 80 4.93 -17.17 -16.51
N SER A 81 4.86 -16.01 -17.13
CA SER A 81 5.67 -14.85 -16.73
C SER A 81 4.96 -14.06 -15.62
N MET A 82 5.73 -13.62 -14.64
CA MET A 82 5.24 -12.78 -13.56
C MET A 82 6.04 -11.49 -13.49
N TYR A 83 5.35 -10.37 -13.45
CA TYR A 83 5.90 -9.04 -13.30
C TYR A 83 5.37 -8.44 -11.98
N ALA A 84 6.25 -8.14 -11.06
CA ALA A 84 5.90 -7.47 -9.82
C ALA A 84 6.50 -6.07 -9.81
N VAL A 85 5.65 -5.07 -9.67
CA VAL A 85 6.05 -3.67 -9.55
C VAL A 85 5.72 -3.21 -8.13
N GLY A 86 6.64 -2.52 -7.50
CA GLY A 86 6.45 -2.06 -6.14
C GLY A 86 7.57 -1.13 -5.67
N ASP A 87 7.34 -0.54 -4.53
CA ASP A 87 8.25 0.37 -3.87
C ASP A 87 8.31 0.05 -2.38
N ASP A 88 9.38 -0.59 -1.93
CA ASP A 88 9.58 -0.96 -0.54
C ASP A 88 9.59 0.25 0.41
N ASP A 89 9.99 1.41 -0.09
CA ASP A 89 9.97 2.67 0.67
C ASP A 89 8.55 3.21 0.89
N GLN A 90 7.55 2.73 0.14
CA GLN A 90 6.13 3.08 0.27
C GLN A 90 5.30 2.03 1.03
N SER A 91 5.92 1.01 1.60
CA SER A 91 5.23 -0.03 2.37
C SER A 91 4.69 0.52 3.70
N ILE A 92 3.40 0.85 3.74
CA ILE A 92 2.71 1.43 4.91
C ILE A 92 1.60 0.52 5.49
N TYR A 93 1.38 -0.65 4.89
CA TYR A 93 0.31 -1.59 5.29
C TYR A 93 0.78 -2.79 6.11
N GLY A 94 1.93 -2.69 6.78
CA GLY A 94 2.43 -3.74 7.68
C GLY A 94 1.42 -4.14 8.76
N TRP A 95 0.63 -3.18 9.27
CA TRP A 95 -0.44 -3.43 10.24
C TRP A 95 -1.63 -4.23 9.68
N ARG A 96 -1.77 -4.32 8.35
CA ARG A 96 -2.73 -5.19 7.66
C ARG A 96 -2.13 -6.54 7.23
N GLY A 97 -0.93 -6.86 7.71
CA GLY A 97 -0.25 -8.10 7.36
C GLY A 97 0.53 -8.05 6.05
N ALA A 98 0.71 -6.87 5.45
CA ALA A 98 1.66 -6.70 4.36
C ALA A 98 3.08 -7.02 4.86
N LEU A 99 3.81 -7.77 4.08
CA LEU A 99 5.17 -8.17 4.43
C LEU A 99 6.15 -7.40 3.56
N SER A 100 6.84 -6.43 4.15
CA SER A 100 7.93 -5.71 3.48
C SER A 100 9.02 -6.67 2.95
N LYS A 101 9.11 -7.86 3.54
CA LYS A 101 9.98 -8.96 3.08
C LYS A 101 9.48 -9.65 1.81
N ASN A 102 8.26 -9.38 1.33
CA ASN A 102 7.71 -10.07 0.15
C ASN A 102 8.55 -9.84 -1.11
N ILE A 103 9.16 -8.67 -1.28
CA ILE A 103 10.04 -8.40 -2.42
C ILE A 103 11.28 -9.32 -2.34
N LYS A 104 11.87 -9.49 -1.16
CA LYS A 104 12.97 -10.44 -0.96
C LYS A 104 12.49 -11.88 -1.12
N ASN A 105 11.34 -12.22 -0.57
CA ASN A 105 10.73 -13.55 -0.74
C ASN A 105 10.42 -13.85 -2.21
N PHE A 106 10.13 -12.84 -3.03
CA PHE A 106 9.91 -13.00 -4.46
C PHE A 106 11.18 -13.53 -5.14
N THR A 107 12.32 -12.91 -4.90
CA THR A 107 13.60 -13.34 -5.47
C THR A 107 14.03 -14.73 -4.99
N ASP A 108 13.69 -15.09 -3.76
CA ASP A 108 14.03 -16.39 -3.18
C ASP A 108 13.13 -17.55 -3.67
N GLN A 109 11.95 -17.24 -4.18
CA GLN A 109 10.92 -18.24 -4.51
C GLN A 109 10.62 -18.40 -6.00
N PHE A 110 11.09 -17.48 -6.83
CA PHE A 110 11.00 -17.56 -8.28
C PHE A 110 12.38 -17.74 -8.90
N VAL A 111 12.45 -18.51 -9.98
CA VAL A 111 13.69 -18.76 -10.72
C VAL A 111 13.91 -17.67 -11.74
N ASP A 112 15.16 -17.33 -12.01
CA ASP A 112 15.58 -16.36 -13.04
C ASP A 112 14.92 -14.97 -12.89
N VAL A 113 14.88 -14.47 -11.65
CA VAL A 113 14.33 -13.14 -11.35
C VAL A 113 15.32 -12.06 -11.75
N GLU A 114 14.88 -11.15 -12.60
CA GLU A 114 15.61 -9.92 -12.94
C GLU A 114 14.99 -8.74 -12.19
N ILE A 115 15.84 -7.89 -11.59
CA ILE A 115 15.42 -6.72 -10.84
C ILE A 115 15.83 -5.46 -11.59
N PHE A 116 14.85 -4.63 -11.92
CA PHE A 116 15.06 -3.32 -12.53
C PHE A 116 14.69 -2.21 -11.54
N LYS A 117 15.61 -1.28 -11.29
CA LYS A 117 15.36 -0.11 -10.44
C LYS A 117 14.99 1.08 -11.32
N LEU A 118 13.80 1.64 -11.06
CA LEU A 118 13.33 2.86 -11.72
C LEU A 118 13.54 4.03 -10.75
N GLU A 119 14.65 4.73 -10.89
CA GLU A 119 15.06 5.79 -9.95
C GLU A 119 14.72 7.20 -10.45
N GLN A 120 14.49 7.38 -11.76
CA GLN A 120 14.08 8.66 -12.29
C GLN A 120 12.62 8.97 -11.96
N ASN A 121 12.40 10.08 -11.27
CA ASN A 121 11.07 10.58 -10.91
C ASN A 121 10.65 11.70 -11.86
N TYR A 122 9.42 11.59 -12.37
CA TYR A 122 8.82 12.55 -13.32
C TYR A 122 7.70 13.38 -12.69
N ARG A 123 7.35 13.10 -11.43
CA ARG A 123 6.22 13.72 -10.71
C ARG A 123 6.66 14.93 -9.90
N SER A 124 7.77 14.80 -9.21
CA SER A 124 8.19 15.75 -8.17
C SER A 124 9.44 16.53 -8.57
N THR A 125 9.59 17.72 -7.99
CA THR A 125 10.79 18.53 -8.16
C THR A 125 11.95 17.99 -7.30
N ASP A 126 13.16 18.43 -7.61
CA ASP A 126 14.38 18.09 -6.86
C ASP A 126 14.28 18.44 -5.36
N LYS A 127 13.59 19.54 -5.02
CA LYS A 127 13.40 19.98 -3.64
C LYS A 127 12.55 18.99 -2.83
N ILE A 128 11.49 18.47 -3.44
CA ILE A 128 10.63 17.44 -2.81
C ILE A 128 11.40 16.13 -2.66
N LEU A 129 12.08 15.69 -3.73
CA LEU A 129 12.84 14.44 -3.70
C LEU A 129 14.00 14.47 -2.68
N LYS A 130 14.66 15.62 -2.53
CA LYS A 130 15.72 15.79 -1.55
C LYS A 130 15.21 15.56 -0.12
N VAL A 131 14.03 16.09 0.22
CA VAL A 131 13.40 15.85 1.53
C VAL A 131 12.99 14.41 1.68
N ALA A 132 12.34 13.82 0.66
CA ALA A 132 11.91 12.43 0.68
C ALA A 132 13.10 11.45 0.83
N ASN A 133 14.15 11.63 0.03
CA ASN A 133 15.36 10.82 0.13
C ASN A 133 16.03 10.97 1.51
N SER A 134 16.11 12.17 2.06
CA SER A 134 16.66 12.40 3.40
C SER A 134 15.85 11.69 4.47
N LEU A 135 14.52 11.73 4.40
CA LEU A 135 13.64 11.05 5.36
C LEU A 135 13.80 9.53 5.28
N ILE A 136 13.77 8.97 4.08
CA ILE A 136 13.77 7.52 3.89
C ILE A 136 15.10 6.85 4.24
N THR A 137 16.20 7.58 4.26
CA THR A 137 17.52 7.03 4.68
C THR A 137 17.54 6.54 6.12
N HIS A 138 16.61 6.98 6.97
CA HIS A 138 16.47 6.48 8.34
C HIS A 138 15.94 5.03 8.39
N ASN A 139 15.32 4.54 7.34
CA ASN A 139 14.88 3.14 7.24
C ASN A 139 16.06 2.24 6.88
N LYS A 140 16.34 1.23 7.75
CA LYS A 140 17.50 0.35 7.60
C LYS A 140 17.29 -0.86 6.68
N ASN A 141 16.03 -1.31 6.50
CA ASN A 141 15.68 -2.55 5.78
C ASN A 141 15.06 -2.22 4.41
N ARG A 142 15.83 -1.58 3.54
CA ARG A 142 15.38 -1.19 2.20
C ARG A 142 16.27 -1.77 1.12
N LEU A 143 15.73 -1.93 -0.08
CA LEU A 143 16.50 -2.37 -1.26
C LEU A 143 17.53 -1.35 -1.75
N GLY A 144 17.43 -0.13 -1.24
CA GLY A 144 18.34 0.96 -1.56
C GLY A 144 18.15 1.48 -2.98
N LYS A 145 17.50 2.61 -3.09
CA LYS A 145 17.40 3.44 -4.30
C LYS A 145 17.48 4.90 -3.90
N GLU A 146 17.84 5.75 -4.83
CA GLU A 146 17.83 7.19 -4.66
C GLU A 146 17.06 7.82 -5.82
N LEU A 147 15.94 8.45 -5.51
CA LEU A 147 15.11 9.09 -6.52
C LEU A 147 15.76 10.40 -6.97
N TRP A 148 15.85 10.57 -8.26
CA TRP A 148 16.35 11.77 -8.91
C TRP A 148 15.38 12.28 -9.99
N THR A 149 15.49 13.56 -10.34
CA THR A 149 14.66 14.18 -11.38
C THR A 149 15.46 15.23 -12.17
N ASN A 150 15.04 15.44 -13.41
CA ASN A 150 15.53 16.57 -14.22
C ASN A 150 14.78 17.89 -13.92
N THR A 151 13.71 17.84 -13.11
CA THR A 151 12.90 19.00 -12.77
C THR A 151 13.51 19.75 -11.60
N SER A 152 14.35 20.75 -11.90
CA SER A 152 15.02 21.58 -10.88
C SER A 152 14.20 22.80 -10.44
N ARG A 153 13.07 23.09 -11.11
CA ARG A 153 12.20 24.24 -10.79
C ARG A 153 11.18 23.83 -9.74
N GLY A 154 11.14 24.52 -8.62
CA GLY A 154 10.16 24.28 -7.57
C GLY A 154 10.45 25.09 -6.31
N GLU A 155 9.43 25.33 -5.52
CA GLU A 155 9.57 25.98 -4.23
C GLU A 155 10.23 25.02 -3.22
N GLN A 156 10.83 25.62 -2.19
CA GLN A 156 11.33 24.88 -1.03
C GLN A 156 10.17 24.27 -0.26
N VAL A 157 10.39 23.08 0.28
CA VAL A 157 9.47 22.49 1.26
C VAL A 157 9.48 23.37 2.52
N LYS A 158 8.29 23.73 2.99
CA LYS A 158 8.10 24.58 4.17
C LYS A 158 7.52 23.74 5.29
N ILE A 159 7.97 23.99 6.51
CA ILE A 159 7.42 23.42 7.73
C ILE A 159 6.77 24.57 8.49
N PHE A 160 5.53 24.35 8.92
CA PHE A 160 4.80 25.25 9.78
C PHE A 160 4.39 24.48 11.05
N GLU A 161 4.69 25.05 12.20
CA GLU A 161 4.34 24.52 13.52
C GLU A 161 3.25 25.41 14.11
N ALA A 162 2.06 24.84 14.31
CA ALA A 162 0.92 25.54 14.88
C ALA A 162 0.81 25.24 16.38
N TYR A 163 0.29 26.18 17.16
CA TYR A 163 0.00 25.98 18.58
C TYR A 163 -1.20 25.05 18.85
N ASN A 164 -2.14 24.99 17.92
CA ASN A 164 -3.35 24.18 18.03
C ASN A 164 -3.95 23.88 16.64
N ASN A 165 -4.99 23.05 16.62
CA ASN A 165 -5.65 22.63 15.38
C ASN A 165 -6.36 23.79 14.65
N ASP A 166 -6.81 24.82 15.37
CA ASP A 166 -7.50 25.95 14.77
C ASP A 166 -6.50 26.82 13.98
N GLU A 167 -5.33 27.10 14.55
CA GLU A 167 -4.27 27.82 13.85
C GLU A 167 -3.76 27.01 12.63
N GLU A 168 -3.60 25.69 12.77
CA GLU A 168 -3.22 24.82 11.65
C GLU A 168 -4.22 24.92 10.51
N SER A 169 -5.51 24.79 10.83
CA SER A 169 -6.58 24.84 9.81
C SER A 169 -6.65 26.19 9.14
N SER A 170 -6.62 27.28 9.91
CA SER A 170 -6.64 28.65 9.38
C SER A 170 -5.43 28.91 8.47
N PHE A 171 -4.23 28.47 8.87
CA PHE A 171 -3.04 28.58 8.03
C PHE A 171 -3.18 27.86 6.70
N ILE A 172 -3.72 26.62 6.71
CA ILE A 172 -3.95 25.82 5.49
C ILE A 172 -4.95 26.52 4.58
N VAL A 173 -6.08 27.00 5.11
CA VAL A 173 -7.11 27.69 4.35
C VAL A 173 -6.59 28.99 3.73
N ASP A 174 -5.85 29.78 4.49
CA ASP A 174 -5.25 31.02 3.98
C ASP A 174 -4.22 30.73 2.90
N LYS A 175 -3.44 29.67 3.04
CA LYS A 175 -2.50 29.23 2.01
C LYS A 175 -3.21 28.81 0.73
N ILE A 176 -4.33 28.09 0.84
CA ILE A 176 -5.16 27.73 -0.32
C ILE A 176 -5.74 28.96 -1.00
N LYS A 177 -6.29 29.92 -0.23
CA LYS A 177 -6.80 31.19 -0.77
C LYS A 177 -5.73 31.95 -1.53
N MET A 178 -4.50 31.98 -0.99
CA MET A 178 -3.36 32.61 -1.65
C MET A 178 -3.03 31.92 -2.98
N LEU A 179 -2.90 30.58 -3.00
CA LEU A 179 -2.60 29.83 -4.20
C LEU A 179 -3.68 30.01 -5.30
N VAL A 180 -4.94 30.04 -4.91
CA VAL A 180 -6.06 30.30 -5.86
C VAL A 180 -5.95 31.72 -6.45
N ARG A 181 -5.59 32.74 -5.66
CA ARG A 181 -5.34 34.11 -6.17
C ARG A 181 -4.16 34.15 -7.13
N ASP A 182 -3.14 33.30 -6.90
CA ASP A 182 -1.97 33.18 -7.75
C ASP A 182 -2.23 32.35 -9.03
N GLY A 183 -3.49 31.91 -9.23
CA GLY A 183 -3.95 31.24 -10.45
C GLY A 183 -3.99 29.71 -10.39
N TYR A 184 -3.70 29.08 -9.27
CA TYR A 184 -3.86 27.62 -9.13
C TYR A 184 -5.34 27.25 -9.05
N LYS A 185 -5.71 26.16 -9.71
CA LYS A 185 -7.07 25.60 -9.59
C LYS A 185 -7.20 24.82 -8.28
N LYS A 186 -8.36 24.86 -7.66
CA LYS A 186 -8.63 24.07 -6.44
C LYS A 186 -8.39 22.57 -6.66
N SER A 187 -8.63 22.04 -7.88
CA SER A 187 -8.38 20.66 -8.25
C SER A 187 -6.87 20.28 -8.33
N GLU A 188 -5.99 21.27 -8.28
CA GLU A 188 -4.52 21.08 -8.28
C GLU A 188 -3.93 21.11 -6.87
N ILE A 189 -4.77 21.32 -5.85
CA ILE A 189 -4.37 21.40 -4.44
C ILE A 189 -4.89 20.19 -3.69
N ALA A 190 -4.02 19.50 -2.98
CA ALA A 190 -4.38 18.38 -2.12
C ALA A 190 -3.93 18.63 -0.68
N ILE A 191 -4.78 18.25 0.27
CA ILE A 191 -4.45 18.23 1.70
C ILE A 191 -4.37 16.77 2.13
N LEU A 192 -3.22 16.38 2.68
CA LEU A 192 -2.97 15.03 3.17
C LEU A 192 -2.95 15.03 4.70
N TYR A 193 -3.67 14.11 5.29
CA TYR A 193 -3.73 13.94 6.75
C TYR A 193 -3.64 12.47 7.14
N ARG A 194 -3.19 12.20 8.35
CA ARG A 194 -2.91 10.83 8.81
C ARG A 194 -4.17 10.01 9.09
N ASN A 195 -5.21 10.63 9.66
CA ASN A 195 -6.45 9.98 10.09
C ASN A 195 -7.67 10.82 9.68
N ASN A 196 -8.75 10.15 9.28
CA ASN A 196 -9.96 10.81 8.80
C ASN A 196 -10.59 11.79 9.81
N PHE A 197 -10.45 11.56 11.11
CA PHE A 197 -11.00 12.50 12.09
C PHE A 197 -10.36 13.89 12.04
N LEU A 198 -9.12 14.00 11.50
CA LEU A 198 -8.45 15.29 11.32
C LEU A 198 -9.07 16.14 10.21
N SER A 199 -9.81 15.52 9.27
CA SER A 199 -10.44 16.26 8.17
C SER A 199 -11.58 17.18 8.63
N ARG A 200 -12.26 16.80 9.72
CA ARG A 200 -13.46 17.53 10.18
C ARG A 200 -13.21 19.02 10.39
N ARG A 201 -12.14 19.36 11.08
CA ARG A 201 -11.80 20.77 11.36
C ARG A 201 -11.42 21.53 10.09
N LEU A 202 -10.70 20.87 9.19
CA LEU A 202 -10.35 21.45 7.88
C LEU A 202 -11.58 21.67 7.01
N GLU A 203 -12.54 20.74 7.01
CA GLU A 203 -13.79 20.85 6.28
C GLU A 203 -14.67 22.01 6.81
N GLU A 204 -14.75 22.15 8.15
CA GLU A 204 -15.47 23.26 8.80
C GLU A 204 -14.88 24.62 8.42
N GLU A 205 -13.56 24.75 8.31
CA GLU A 205 -12.86 26.01 7.99
C GLU A 205 -12.86 26.32 6.48
N LEU A 206 -13.02 25.29 5.62
CA LEU A 206 -13.07 25.43 4.16
C LEU A 206 -14.45 25.81 3.64
N ASN A 207 -15.52 25.63 4.43
CA ASN A 207 -16.89 25.99 4.11
C ASN A 207 -17.17 27.46 4.42
#